data_3f29ce39bdd022d8a23c02ba37fe0ec3
#
_entry.id   3f29ce39bdd022d8a23c02ba37fe0ec3
#
_cell.length_a   1.000
_cell.length_b   1.000
_cell.length_c   1.000
_cell.angle_alpha   90.00
_cell.angle_beta   90.00
_cell.angle_gamma   90.00
#
_symmetry.space_group_name_H-M   'P 1'
#
loop_
_entity.id
_entity.type
_entity.pdbx_description
1 polymer ?
#
loop_
_entity_poly.entity_id
_entity_poly.type
_entity_poly.pdbx_seq_one_letter_code
_entity_poly.pdbx_strand_id
1 'polypeptide(L)'
;MIKRSFLFFCGLKLPGIVALATLYAGFLTQALGQSRVCNDPAPVSNLKEMFDAIYACWVPPEDTEGLVVTLQFILHKDGQIRGKVVVTAARSQEDSPRRQAFIDSAIDAVKRAAPVPFTEEFASRIAGRPLGPRFIGTKIIPETKL
;
A
#
# COMPACT_ATOMS: atom_id res chain seq x y z
N MET A 1 -41.39 -54.94 -53.52
CA MET A 1 -41.23 -54.08 -54.72
C MET A 1 -40.63 -52.79 -54.28
N ILE A 2 -39.35 -52.60 -54.61
CA ILE A 2 -38.86 -51.45 -55.37
C ILE A 2 -38.97 -50.12 -54.59
N LYS A 3 -37.97 -49.38 -54.37
CA LYS A 3 -36.62 -48.93 -54.76
C LYS A 3 -36.19 -47.88 -53.81
N ARG A 4 -34.93 -47.93 -53.29
CA ARG A 4 -33.74 -47.11 -53.69
C ARG A 4 -34.00 -45.64 -53.92
N SER A 5 -33.25 -44.85 -53.05
CA SER A 5 -32.29 -43.83 -53.48
C SER A 5 -31.74 -43.17 -52.16
N PHE A 6 -30.55 -43.39 -51.76
CA PHE A 6 -29.31 -42.76 -52.18
C PHE A 6 -29.43 -41.27 -52.43
N LEU A 7 -28.85 -40.51 -51.50
CA LEU A 7 -28.08 -39.27 -51.71
C LEU A 7 -27.33 -38.95 -50.43
N PHE A 8 -26.14 -39.34 -50.38
CA PHE A 8 -24.91 -38.55 -50.52
C PHE A 8 -25.12 -37.03 -50.35
N PHE A 9 -24.72 -36.55 -49.25
CA PHE A 9 -24.13 -35.22 -49.13
C PHE A 9 -23.15 -35.28 -47.98
N CYS A 10 -21.97 -35.53 -48.35
CA CYS A 10 -20.89 -34.61 -48.54
C CYS A 10 -20.67 -33.74 -47.31
N GLY A 11 -19.67 -34.22 -46.55
CA GLY A 11 -19.13 -33.53 -45.44
C GLY A 11 -18.56 -32.16 -45.84
N LEU A 12 -18.88 -31.19 -45.09
CA LEU A 12 -18.05 -30.02 -44.99
C LEU A 12 -17.59 -29.93 -43.54
N LYS A 13 -16.49 -30.60 -43.32
CA LYS A 13 -15.63 -30.32 -42.15
C LYS A 13 -15.13 -28.91 -42.30
N LEU A 14 -15.59 -28.02 -41.45
CA LEU A 14 -14.93 -26.79 -41.10
C LEU A 14 -14.50 -26.87 -39.64
N PRO A 15 -13.33 -27.43 -39.36
CA PRO A 15 -12.68 -27.20 -38.09
C PRO A 15 -11.79 -26.00 -38.30
N GLY A 16 -11.96 -24.94 -37.59
CA GLY A 16 -10.86 -24.00 -37.57
C GLY A 16 -11.11 -22.56 -37.16
N ILE A 17 -12.27 -22.14 -36.69
CA ILE A 17 -12.43 -20.71 -36.34
C ILE A 17 -13.02 -20.47 -34.95
N VAL A 18 -13.26 -21.48 -34.14
CA VAL A 18 -13.82 -21.27 -32.78
C VAL A 18 -12.78 -21.37 -31.66
N ALA A 19 -11.52 -21.71 -31.94
CA ALA A 19 -10.52 -21.97 -30.92
C ALA A 19 -9.61 -20.75 -30.54
N LEU A 20 -9.83 -19.57 -31.11
CA LEU A 20 -8.98 -18.41 -30.89
C LEU A 20 -9.62 -17.26 -30.11
N ALA A 21 -10.86 -17.38 -29.67
CA ALA A 21 -11.55 -16.30 -28.95
C ALA A 21 -11.59 -16.46 -27.43
N THR A 22 -11.02 -17.51 -26.84
CA THR A 22 -11.09 -17.77 -25.40
C THR A 22 -9.81 -17.49 -24.63
N LEU A 23 -8.77 -16.96 -25.26
CA LEU A 23 -7.47 -16.71 -24.61
C LEU A 23 -7.20 -15.24 -24.20
N TYR A 24 -8.16 -14.34 -24.40
CA TYR A 24 -7.99 -12.92 -24.04
C TYR A 24 -8.77 -12.44 -22.82
N ALA A 25 -9.44 -13.32 -22.08
CA ALA A 25 -10.24 -12.95 -20.91
C ALA A 25 -9.49 -13.08 -19.56
N GLY A 26 -8.17 -13.20 -19.57
CA GLY A 26 -7.40 -13.56 -18.38
C GLY A 26 -6.48 -12.50 -17.79
N PHE A 27 -6.40 -11.25 -18.29
CA PHE A 27 -5.43 -10.27 -17.80
C PHE A 27 -6.00 -8.88 -17.56
N LEU A 28 -7.14 -8.81 -16.89
CA LEU A 28 -7.54 -7.60 -16.17
C LEU A 28 -7.42 -7.88 -14.67
N THR A 29 -6.24 -8.24 -14.19
CA THR A 29 -5.89 -8.02 -12.80
C THR A 29 -5.72 -6.52 -12.62
N GLN A 30 -6.82 -5.86 -12.30
CA GLN A 30 -6.79 -4.50 -11.78
C GLN A 30 -5.93 -4.56 -10.52
N ALA A 31 -4.76 -3.94 -10.57
CA ALA A 31 -4.02 -3.55 -9.39
C ALA A 31 -4.86 -2.46 -8.69
N LEU A 32 -5.91 -2.88 -7.99
CA LEU A 32 -6.53 -2.08 -6.96
C LEU A 32 -5.42 -1.85 -5.95
N GLY A 33 -4.99 -0.60 -5.81
CA GLY A 33 -4.02 -0.21 -4.81
C GLY A 33 -4.54 -0.70 -3.46
N GLN A 34 -3.99 -1.81 -2.99
CA GLN A 34 -4.33 -2.34 -1.69
C GLN A 34 -3.80 -1.35 -0.66
N SER A 35 -4.70 -0.64 0.01
CA SER A 35 -4.35 0.13 1.19
C SER A 35 -3.86 -0.85 2.25
N ARG A 36 -2.58 -0.70 2.64
CA ARG A 36 -2.00 -1.53 3.69
C ARG A 36 -2.73 -1.32 5.01
N VAL A 37 -2.85 -2.38 5.77
CA VAL A 37 -3.29 -2.30 7.17
C VAL A 37 -2.08 -2.19 8.09
N CYS A 38 -2.27 -1.67 9.31
CA CYS A 38 -1.20 -1.60 10.29
C CYS A 38 -0.72 -3.01 10.65
N ASN A 39 0.60 -3.21 10.66
CA ASN A 39 1.26 -4.50 10.89
C ASN A 39 0.94 -5.58 9.83
N ASP A 40 0.73 -5.16 8.59
CA ASP A 40 0.63 -6.08 7.47
C ASP A 40 1.92 -6.92 7.36
N PRO A 41 1.85 -8.26 7.42
CA PRO A 41 3.02 -9.12 7.35
C PRO A 41 3.67 -9.19 5.96
N ALA A 42 3.03 -8.64 4.93
CA ALA A 42 3.56 -8.65 3.57
C ALA A 42 4.85 -7.82 3.48
N PRO A 43 5.97 -8.41 3.00
CA PRO A 43 7.23 -7.69 2.90
C PRO A 43 7.14 -6.49 1.96
N VAL A 44 7.74 -5.37 2.35
CA VAL A 44 7.85 -4.18 1.53
C VAL A 44 9.12 -4.22 0.67
N SER A 45 9.02 -3.76 -0.56
CA SER A 45 10.10 -3.82 -1.56
C SER A 45 10.65 -2.46 -1.97
N ASN A 46 10.02 -1.38 -1.52
CA ASN A 46 10.38 -0.01 -1.87
C ASN A 46 9.97 1.00 -0.78
N LEU A 47 10.49 2.23 -0.91
CA LEU A 47 10.24 3.31 0.06
C LEU A 47 8.77 3.69 0.17
N LYS A 48 8.04 3.68 -0.95
CA LYS A 48 6.61 4.02 -0.92
C LYS A 48 5.83 3.03 -0.08
N GLU A 49 5.99 1.74 -0.34
CA GLU A 49 5.32 0.68 0.43
C GLU A 49 5.69 0.72 1.92
N MET A 50 6.96 1.03 2.23
CA MET A 50 7.42 1.18 3.61
C MET A 50 6.74 2.36 4.30
N PHE A 51 6.64 3.52 3.65
CA PHE A 51 5.93 4.66 4.22
C PHE A 51 4.42 4.41 4.32
N ASP A 52 3.82 3.73 3.34
CA ASP A 52 2.41 3.32 3.40
C ASP A 52 2.15 2.40 4.60
N ALA A 53 3.07 1.47 4.92
CA ALA A 53 2.97 0.63 6.11
C ALA A 53 3.04 1.43 7.41
N ILE A 54 3.87 2.47 7.47
CA ILE A 54 3.95 3.37 8.62
C ILE A 54 2.68 4.21 8.75
N TYR A 55 2.20 4.80 7.64
CA TYR A 55 0.98 5.61 7.64
C TYR A 55 -0.26 4.79 7.96
N ALA A 56 -0.30 3.51 7.60
CA ALA A 56 -1.38 2.61 7.99
C ALA A 56 -1.50 2.44 9.52
N CYS A 57 -0.41 2.64 10.26
CA CYS A 57 -0.40 2.61 11.72
C CYS A 57 -0.69 3.97 12.38
N TRP A 58 -0.85 5.01 11.59
CA TRP A 58 -1.04 6.35 12.13
C TRP A 58 -2.52 6.63 12.44
N VAL A 59 -2.75 7.07 13.65
CA VAL A 59 -4.06 7.57 14.12
C VAL A 59 -3.89 9.05 14.46
N PRO A 60 -4.22 9.95 13.53
CA PRO A 60 -4.12 11.38 13.80
C PRO A 60 -5.11 11.80 14.89
N PRO A 61 -4.74 12.70 15.81
CA PRO A 61 -5.69 13.34 16.71
C PRO A 61 -6.68 14.21 15.94
N GLU A 62 -7.77 14.57 16.58
CA GLU A 62 -8.74 15.53 16.05
C GLU A 62 -8.12 16.93 15.90
N ASP A 63 -8.70 17.76 15.04
CA ASP A 63 -8.32 19.16 14.84
C ASP A 63 -6.84 19.40 14.50
N THR A 64 -6.25 18.52 13.69
CA THR A 64 -4.84 18.62 13.29
C THR A 64 -4.61 19.28 11.94
N GLU A 65 -5.66 19.86 11.35
CA GLU A 65 -5.55 20.55 10.06
C GLU A 65 -4.46 21.61 10.08
N GLY A 66 -3.60 21.58 9.05
CA GLY A 66 -2.48 22.52 8.89
C GLY A 66 -1.24 22.19 9.71
N LEU A 67 -1.29 21.20 10.60
CA LEU A 67 -0.10 20.73 11.29
C LEU A 67 0.73 19.85 10.37
N VAL A 68 2.04 20.00 10.46
CA VAL A 68 3.00 19.20 9.70
C VAL A 68 4.17 18.84 10.60
N VAL A 69 4.56 17.57 10.58
CA VAL A 69 5.77 17.09 11.24
C VAL A 69 6.58 16.20 10.30
N THR A 70 7.87 16.38 10.31
CA THR A 70 8.83 15.49 9.65
C THR A 70 9.65 14.80 10.72
N LEU A 71 9.64 13.48 10.68
CA LEU A 71 10.43 12.65 11.59
C LEU A 71 11.70 12.19 10.89
N GLN A 72 12.69 11.80 11.68
CA GLN A 72 13.86 11.07 11.18
C GLN A 72 14.14 9.87 12.08
N PHE A 73 14.38 8.73 11.47
CA PHE A 73 14.76 7.50 12.16
C PHE A 73 15.60 6.61 11.25
N ILE A 74 16.17 5.58 11.83
CA ILE A 74 16.97 4.58 11.12
C ILE A 74 16.37 3.21 11.42
N LEU A 75 16.36 2.32 10.43
CA LEU A 75 15.95 0.93 10.61
C LEU A 75 17.13 -0.03 10.46
N HIS A 76 17.08 -1.13 11.17
CA HIS A 76 17.91 -2.30 10.95
C HIS A 76 17.39 -3.12 9.74
N LYS A 77 18.16 -4.11 9.31
CA LYS A 77 17.76 -5.04 8.24
C LYS A 77 16.49 -5.83 8.55
N ASP A 78 16.24 -6.08 9.83
CA ASP A 78 15.05 -6.78 10.33
C ASP A 78 13.82 -5.87 10.51
N GLY A 79 13.91 -4.59 10.10
CA GLY A 79 12.84 -3.62 10.22
C GLY A 79 12.65 -3.01 11.59
N GLN A 80 13.50 -3.33 12.56
CA GLN A 80 13.50 -2.71 13.89
C GLN A 80 14.06 -1.30 13.85
N ILE A 81 13.56 -0.43 14.73
CA ILE A 81 14.08 0.94 14.87
C ILE A 81 15.45 0.90 15.53
N ARG A 82 16.42 1.54 14.88
CA ARG A 82 17.76 1.76 15.44
C ARG A 82 17.84 3.11 16.10
N GLY A 83 17.98 3.12 17.43
CA GLY A 83 18.10 4.34 18.21
C GLY A 83 16.75 5.02 18.47
N LYS A 84 16.69 6.33 18.23
CA LYS A 84 15.52 7.16 18.55
C LYS A 84 14.85 7.69 17.27
N VAL A 85 13.54 7.86 17.32
CA VAL A 85 12.80 8.67 16.35
C VAL A 85 12.91 10.13 16.78
N VAL A 86 13.39 10.99 15.89
CA VAL A 86 13.60 12.42 16.19
C VAL A 86 12.73 13.30 15.28
N VAL A 87 12.27 14.43 15.79
CA VAL A 87 11.57 15.45 15.01
C VAL A 87 12.61 16.34 14.35
N THR A 88 12.65 16.38 13.02
CA THR A 88 13.58 17.23 12.27
C THR A 88 12.93 18.53 11.80
N ALA A 89 11.63 18.55 11.62
CA ALA A 89 10.86 19.74 11.32
C ALA A 89 9.44 19.59 11.85
N ALA A 90 8.92 20.66 12.44
CA ALA A 90 7.52 20.77 12.81
C ALA A 90 7.02 22.16 12.43
N ARG A 91 5.99 22.22 11.63
CA ARG A 91 5.34 23.46 11.24
C ARG A 91 4.00 23.57 11.95
N SER A 92 3.93 24.53 12.86
CA SER A 92 2.69 25.04 13.41
C SER A 92 2.99 26.47 13.89
N GLN A 93 1.99 27.31 13.92
CA GLN A 93 2.17 28.71 14.33
C GLN A 93 2.26 28.89 15.85
N GLU A 94 1.99 27.85 16.64
CA GLU A 94 1.99 27.90 18.11
C GLU A 94 2.49 26.59 18.73
N ASP A 95 3.22 26.72 19.83
CA ASP A 95 3.50 25.63 20.75
C ASP A 95 2.23 25.35 21.57
N SER A 96 1.44 24.38 21.15
CA SER A 96 0.17 24.02 21.75
C SER A 96 0.14 22.55 22.14
N PRO A 97 -0.68 22.16 23.14
CA PRO A 97 -0.91 20.75 23.46
C PRO A 97 -1.37 19.93 22.24
N ARG A 98 -2.12 20.55 21.34
CA ARG A 98 -2.58 19.95 20.08
C ARG A 98 -1.41 19.59 19.16
N ARG A 99 -0.44 20.49 19.02
CA ARG A 99 0.79 20.22 18.25
C ARG A 99 1.60 19.08 18.85
N GLN A 100 1.74 19.06 20.18
CA GLN A 100 2.45 17.97 20.84
C GLN A 100 1.75 16.63 20.65
N ALA A 101 0.43 16.57 20.82
CA ALA A 101 -0.35 15.36 20.56
C ALA A 101 -0.20 14.87 19.10
N PHE A 102 -0.12 15.79 18.14
CA PHE A 102 0.12 15.45 16.74
C PHE A 102 1.51 14.85 16.51
N ILE A 103 2.54 15.45 17.10
CA ILE A 103 3.92 14.93 17.04
C ILE A 103 4.00 13.54 17.67
N ASP A 104 3.41 13.36 18.84
CA ASP A 104 3.42 12.08 19.55
C ASP A 104 2.69 11.00 18.74
N SER A 105 1.57 11.33 18.12
CA SER A 105 0.83 10.39 17.25
C SER A 105 1.67 9.91 16.05
N ALA A 106 2.46 10.81 15.46
CA ALA A 106 3.35 10.47 14.35
C ALA A 106 4.52 9.57 14.81
N ILE A 107 5.11 9.87 15.96
CA ILE A 107 6.16 9.03 16.56
C ILE A 107 5.62 7.65 16.89
N ASP A 108 4.41 7.57 17.45
CA ASP A 108 3.77 6.32 17.79
C ASP A 108 3.40 5.48 16.55
N ALA A 109 3.06 6.13 15.43
CA ALA A 109 2.86 5.43 14.16
C ALA A 109 4.11 4.68 13.72
N VAL A 110 5.29 5.34 13.77
CA VAL A 110 6.58 4.71 13.43
C VAL A 110 6.89 3.55 14.37
N LYS A 111 6.68 3.73 15.69
CA LYS A 111 6.93 2.69 16.69
C LYS A 111 5.99 1.48 16.52
N ARG A 112 4.72 1.71 16.22
CA ARG A 112 3.73 0.65 16.02
C ARG A 112 3.95 -0.12 14.72
N ALA A 113 4.46 0.54 13.68
CA ALA A 113 4.77 -0.11 12.42
C ALA A 113 6.02 -1.02 12.51
N ALA A 114 6.89 -0.80 13.48
CA ALA A 114 8.10 -1.61 13.65
C ALA A 114 7.81 -2.93 14.42
N PRO A 115 8.39 -4.06 13.97
CA PRO A 115 9.31 -4.21 12.84
C PRO A 115 8.59 -4.19 11.48
N VAL A 116 9.07 -3.39 10.54
CA VAL A 116 8.55 -3.38 9.17
C VAL A 116 9.18 -4.55 8.39
N PRO A 117 8.38 -5.50 7.87
CA PRO A 117 8.93 -6.60 7.10
C PRO A 117 9.49 -6.11 5.76
N PHE A 118 10.73 -6.48 5.44
CA PHE A 118 11.41 -6.11 4.21
C PHE A 118 11.68 -7.31 3.33
N THR A 119 11.70 -7.12 2.01
CA THR A 119 12.39 -8.05 1.12
C THR A 119 13.90 -7.94 1.37
N GLU A 120 14.64 -9.03 1.21
CA GLU A 120 16.09 -9.06 1.47
C GLU A 120 16.85 -8.00 0.64
N GLU A 121 16.45 -7.86 -0.63
CA GLU A 121 17.04 -6.87 -1.52
C GLU A 121 16.80 -5.43 -1.03
N PHE A 122 15.59 -5.11 -0.60
CA PHE A 122 15.27 -3.78 -0.10
C PHE A 122 15.95 -3.52 1.24
N ALA A 123 15.97 -4.49 2.15
CA ALA A 123 16.66 -4.42 3.43
C ALA A 123 18.14 -4.07 3.29
N SER A 124 18.83 -4.66 2.30
CA SER A 124 20.25 -4.38 2.05
C SER A 124 20.52 -2.94 1.61
N ARG A 125 19.55 -2.32 0.92
CA ARG A 125 19.67 -0.94 0.41
C ARG A 125 19.31 0.12 1.44
N ILE A 126 18.38 -0.20 2.38
CA ILE A 126 17.80 0.80 3.26
C ILE A 126 18.33 0.77 4.69
N ALA A 127 18.82 -0.38 5.14
CA ALA A 127 19.32 -0.53 6.51
C ALA A 127 20.44 0.47 6.82
N GLY A 128 20.33 1.11 7.98
CA GLY A 128 21.30 2.11 8.44
C GLY A 128 21.17 3.48 7.79
N ARG A 129 20.26 3.69 6.85
CA ARG A 129 20.02 5.00 6.23
C ARG A 129 19.00 5.80 7.03
N PRO A 130 19.16 7.14 7.14
CA PRO A 130 18.15 7.99 7.73
C PRO A 130 16.91 8.05 6.84
N LEU A 131 15.75 7.86 7.44
CA LEU A 131 14.43 7.87 6.80
C LEU A 131 13.65 9.06 7.35
N GLY A 132 12.92 9.76 6.48
CA GLY A 132 12.27 11.01 6.84
C GLY A 132 10.79 11.09 6.39
N PRO A 133 9.85 10.34 6.96
CA PRO A 133 8.45 10.49 6.64
C PRO A 133 7.91 11.84 7.12
N ARG A 134 6.97 12.38 6.35
CA ARG A 134 6.30 13.62 6.65
C ARG A 134 4.82 13.37 6.91
N PHE A 135 4.36 13.71 8.10
CA PHE A 135 2.96 13.61 8.50
C PHE A 135 2.29 14.97 8.32
N ILE A 136 1.11 14.97 7.72
CA ILE A 136 0.32 16.16 7.44
C ILE A 136 -1.06 15.95 8.02
N GLY A 137 -1.44 16.81 8.97
CA GLY A 137 -2.79 16.82 9.53
C GLY A 137 -3.80 17.29 8.49
N THR A 138 -4.81 16.47 8.25
CA THR A 138 -5.93 16.77 7.37
C THR A 138 -7.20 16.94 8.17
N LYS A 139 -8.16 17.71 7.65
CA LYS A 139 -9.49 17.80 8.24
C LYS A 139 -10.20 16.45 8.06
N ILE A 140 -10.50 15.80 9.17
CA ILE A 140 -11.37 14.63 9.15
C ILE A 140 -12.79 15.16 8.91
N ILE A 141 -13.30 14.98 7.69
CA ILE A 141 -14.73 15.21 7.43
C ILE A 141 -15.42 13.91 7.84
N PRO A 142 -16.22 13.90 8.92
CA PRO A 142 -16.98 12.70 9.24
C PRO A 142 -17.90 12.40 8.05
N GLU A 143 -17.80 11.20 7.50
CA GLU A 143 -18.77 10.75 6.51
C GLU A 143 -20.14 10.77 7.16
N THR A 144 -20.96 11.74 6.76
CA THR A 144 -22.37 11.78 7.13
C THR A 144 -23.00 10.55 6.49
N LYS A 145 -23.33 9.56 7.32
CA LYS A 145 -24.20 8.46 6.89
C LYS A 145 -25.51 9.07 6.40
N LEU A 146 -25.71 9.02 5.07
CA LEU A 146 -27.00 9.22 4.43
C LEU A 146 -27.91 8.02 4.70
#